data_18cd82b574bfcbecc1dd48307cb24478
#
_entry.id   18cd82b574bfcbecc1dd48307cb24478
#
_cell.length_a   1.000
_cell.length_b   1.000
_cell.length_c   1.000
_cell.angle_alpha   90.00
_cell.angle_beta   90.00
_cell.angle_gamma   90.00
#
_symmetry.space_group_name_H-M   'P 1'
#
loop_
_entity.id
_entity.type
_entity.pdbx_description
1 polymer ?
#
loop_
_entity_poly.entity_id
_entity_poly.type
_entity_poly.pdbx_seq_one_letter_code
_entity_poly.pdbx_strand_id
1 'polypeptide(L)'
;EAVKVVKSGQWVDYGFCANHPVTLDKALAARMEAEPDLTHLNFRGGIALWVPAVTQVTDAENRLNWNSWHTSGIERKLVDKGYGYYNVLRYSEMTRYYRENIKHLDVLMIQVAPMDNHGYFDFGLNASQLAAACECADTIIVEVNKNMPICFGGHEVCCCNCS
;
A
#
# COMPACT_ATOMS: atom_id res chain seq x y z
N GLU A 1 6.41 -7.49 -13.95
CA GLU A 1 5.63 -8.72 -13.77
C GLU A 1 4.74 -8.66 -12.52
N ALA A 2 5.29 -8.41 -11.31
CA ALA A 2 4.54 -8.46 -10.04
C ALA A 2 3.23 -7.65 -10.06
N VAL A 3 3.24 -6.42 -10.57
CA VAL A 3 2.06 -5.56 -10.61
C VAL A 3 0.96 -6.01 -11.59
N LYS A 4 1.18 -7.08 -12.36
CA LYS A 4 0.17 -7.64 -13.29
C LYS A 4 -1.01 -8.28 -12.57
N VAL A 5 -0.88 -8.65 -11.32
CA VAL A 5 -1.97 -9.21 -10.51
C VAL A 5 -3.06 -8.18 -10.19
N VAL A 6 -2.72 -6.88 -10.21
CA VAL A 6 -3.68 -5.80 -9.96
C VAL A 6 -4.69 -5.71 -11.09
N LYS A 7 -5.97 -5.68 -10.76
CA LYS A 7 -7.10 -5.61 -11.70
C LYS A 7 -7.97 -4.39 -11.42
N SER A 8 -8.69 -3.92 -12.43
CA SER A 8 -9.66 -2.84 -12.29
C SER A 8 -10.65 -3.13 -11.15
N GLY A 9 -11.01 -2.10 -10.41
CA GLY A 9 -11.95 -2.17 -9.29
C GLY A 9 -11.35 -2.62 -7.96
N GLN A 10 -10.11 -3.12 -7.94
CA GLN A 10 -9.48 -3.66 -6.73
C GLN A 10 -9.02 -2.60 -5.74
N TRP A 11 -8.92 -3.03 -4.49
CA TRP A 11 -8.29 -2.29 -3.40
C TRP A 11 -6.82 -2.67 -3.27
N VAL A 12 -5.97 -1.67 -3.41
CA VAL A 12 -4.51 -1.78 -3.32
C VAL A 12 -4.04 -0.97 -2.13
N ASP A 13 -3.33 -1.60 -1.20
CA ASP A 13 -2.82 -0.94 -0.01
C ASP A 13 -1.30 -0.79 -0.08
N TYR A 14 -0.82 0.41 0.23
CA TYR A 14 0.62 0.73 0.26
C TYR A 14 1.20 0.73 1.66
N GLY A 15 0.45 0.21 2.63
CA GLY A 15 0.86 0.24 4.02
C GLY A 15 0.88 1.66 4.59
N PHE A 16 1.91 1.99 5.37
CA PHE A 16 1.95 3.24 6.10
C PHE A 16 3.36 3.84 6.09
N CYS A 17 3.45 5.13 5.83
CA CYS A 17 4.68 5.92 5.97
C CYS A 17 5.87 5.32 5.18
N ALA A 18 6.91 4.84 5.89
CA ALA A 18 8.15 4.31 5.31
C ALA A 18 7.98 2.99 4.53
N ASN A 19 6.83 2.30 4.69
CA ASN A 19 6.57 1.04 3.98
C ASN A 19 5.92 1.21 2.61
N HIS A 20 5.66 2.44 2.17
CA HIS A 20 5.17 2.68 0.81
C HIS A 20 6.16 2.15 -0.24
N PRO A 21 5.73 1.31 -1.20
CA PRO A 21 6.62 0.68 -2.18
C PRO A 21 6.92 1.64 -3.33
N VAL A 22 8.17 2.07 -3.46
CA VAL A 22 8.57 3.08 -4.47
C VAL A 22 8.66 2.50 -5.87
N THR A 23 9.27 1.31 -5.98
CA THR A 23 9.53 0.68 -7.28
C THR A 23 8.25 0.05 -7.83
N LEU A 24 7.47 -0.61 -6.97
CA LEU A 24 6.18 -1.18 -7.35
C LEU A 24 5.16 -0.10 -7.73
N ASP A 25 5.13 1.02 -7.02
CA ASP A 25 4.29 2.18 -7.35
C ASP A 25 4.60 2.72 -8.75
N LYS A 26 5.89 2.96 -9.06
CA LYS A 26 6.32 3.37 -10.40
C LYS A 26 5.98 2.34 -11.48
N ALA A 27 6.14 1.07 -11.17
CA ALA A 27 5.82 0.00 -12.11
C ALA A 27 4.31 -0.09 -12.38
N LEU A 28 3.48 0.11 -11.35
CA LEU A 28 2.03 0.14 -11.51
C LEU A 28 1.58 1.39 -12.27
N ALA A 29 2.16 2.55 -11.99
CA ALA A 29 1.89 3.78 -12.73
C ALA A 29 2.23 3.63 -14.22
N ALA A 30 3.39 3.07 -14.55
CA ALA A 30 3.79 2.80 -15.94
C ALA A 30 2.84 1.81 -16.62
N ARG A 31 2.34 0.81 -15.88
CA ARG A 31 1.33 -0.11 -16.39
C ARG A 31 0.00 0.60 -16.64
N MET A 32 -0.45 1.45 -15.73
CA MET A 32 -1.67 2.24 -15.91
C MET A 32 -1.58 3.13 -17.14
N GLU A 33 -0.43 3.75 -17.42
CA GLU A 33 -0.24 4.52 -18.65
C GLU A 33 -0.31 3.65 -19.92
N ALA A 34 0.21 2.44 -19.87
CA ALA A 34 0.20 1.50 -21.01
C ALA A 34 -1.17 0.82 -21.21
N GLU A 35 -1.96 0.70 -20.15
CA GLU A 35 -3.27 0.02 -20.14
C GLU A 35 -4.36 1.01 -19.69
N PRO A 36 -4.94 1.83 -20.58
CA PRO A 36 -5.97 2.82 -20.23
C PRO A 36 -7.22 2.21 -19.58
N ASP A 37 -7.50 0.95 -19.87
CA ASP A 37 -8.66 0.23 -19.30
C ASP A 37 -8.45 -0.23 -17.86
N LEU A 38 -7.23 -0.11 -17.31
CA LEU A 38 -6.95 -0.37 -15.90
C LEU A 38 -7.44 0.83 -15.06
N THR A 39 -8.68 0.74 -14.59
CA THR A 39 -9.41 1.85 -13.97
C THR A 39 -10.10 1.43 -12.67
N HIS A 40 -10.70 2.42 -11.99
CA HIS A 40 -11.45 2.22 -10.74
C HIS A 40 -10.61 1.59 -9.61
N LEU A 41 -9.30 1.84 -9.62
CA LEU A 41 -8.43 1.38 -8.55
C LEU A 41 -8.66 2.18 -7.27
N ASN A 42 -8.72 1.49 -6.15
CA ASN A 42 -8.90 2.11 -4.85
C ASN A 42 -7.61 1.93 -4.04
N PHE A 43 -6.82 2.99 -3.97
CA PHE A 43 -5.60 2.97 -3.17
C PHE A 43 -5.91 3.28 -1.72
N ARG A 44 -5.14 2.67 -0.83
CA ARG A 44 -5.18 2.90 0.60
C ARG A 44 -3.77 3.09 1.13
N GLY A 45 -3.60 4.06 2.01
CA GLY A 45 -2.32 4.36 2.65
C GLY A 45 -2.46 5.48 3.65
N GLY A 46 -1.38 5.79 4.34
CA GLY A 46 -1.35 6.92 5.26
C GLY A 46 0.05 7.50 5.37
N ILE A 47 0.15 8.80 5.58
CA ILE A 47 1.38 9.58 5.64
C ILE A 47 2.29 9.28 4.44
N ALA A 48 1.90 9.71 3.27
CA ALA A 48 2.78 9.63 2.12
C ALA A 48 4.00 10.54 2.33
N LEU A 49 5.21 9.97 2.26
CA LEU A 49 6.48 10.70 2.37
C LEU A 49 6.93 11.27 1.02
N TRP A 50 6.39 10.75 -0.07
CA TRP A 50 6.60 11.23 -1.44
C TRP A 50 5.29 11.11 -2.22
N VAL A 51 5.24 11.79 -3.35
CA VAL A 51 4.06 11.75 -4.21
C VAL A 51 3.98 10.37 -4.87
N PRO A 52 2.91 9.59 -4.63
CA PRO A 52 2.76 8.29 -5.29
C PRO A 52 2.67 8.44 -6.81
N ALA A 53 3.44 7.65 -7.54
CA ALA A 53 3.51 7.74 -9.01
C ALA A 53 2.15 7.46 -9.67
N VAL A 54 1.37 6.53 -9.12
CA VAL A 54 0.01 6.24 -9.61
C VAL A 54 -0.92 7.45 -9.57
N THR A 55 -0.67 8.42 -8.69
CA THR A 55 -1.48 9.65 -8.62
C THR A 55 -1.08 10.70 -9.65
N GLN A 56 -0.07 10.43 -10.46
CA GLN A 56 0.44 11.33 -11.50
C GLN A 56 0.18 10.80 -12.91
N VAL A 57 -0.50 9.67 -13.05
CA VAL A 57 -0.85 9.10 -14.35
C VAL A 57 -1.88 9.99 -15.07
N THR A 58 -1.91 9.85 -16.38
CA THR A 58 -2.91 10.55 -17.22
C THR A 58 -4.32 10.17 -16.76
N ASP A 59 -5.17 11.18 -16.57
CA ASP A 59 -6.56 11.03 -16.15
C ASP A 59 -6.74 10.30 -14.79
N ALA A 60 -5.80 10.52 -13.85
CA ALA A 60 -5.79 9.86 -12.55
C ALA A 60 -7.11 10.02 -11.79
N GLU A 61 -7.74 11.21 -11.87
CA GLU A 61 -8.99 11.55 -11.19
C GLU A 61 -10.18 10.67 -11.59
N ASN A 62 -10.19 10.13 -12.81
CA ASN A 62 -11.22 9.23 -13.30
C ASN A 62 -10.85 7.74 -13.15
N ARG A 63 -9.58 7.46 -12.84
CA ARG A 63 -9.05 6.09 -12.85
C ARG A 63 -8.80 5.51 -11.48
N LEU A 64 -8.61 6.36 -10.47
CA LEU A 64 -8.31 5.90 -9.12
C LEU A 64 -8.94 6.78 -8.03
N ASN A 65 -9.04 6.20 -6.84
CA ASN A 65 -9.33 6.90 -5.60
C ASN A 65 -8.18 6.67 -4.62
N TRP A 66 -7.73 7.73 -3.94
CA TRP A 66 -6.74 7.62 -2.88
C TRP A 66 -7.40 7.80 -1.51
N ASN A 67 -7.39 6.77 -0.71
CA ASN A 67 -8.01 6.74 0.62
C ASN A 67 -6.95 6.80 1.69
N SER A 68 -6.98 7.81 2.54
CA SER A 68 -6.02 7.99 3.61
C SER A 68 -6.72 8.18 4.96
N TRP A 69 -6.21 7.56 5.99
CA TRP A 69 -6.62 7.79 7.38
C TRP A 69 -5.67 8.74 8.12
N HIS A 70 -4.58 9.15 7.49
CA HIS A 70 -3.69 10.18 8.02
C HIS A 70 -3.17 11.04 6.88
N THR A 71 -3.82 12.16 6.69
CA THR A 71 -3.64 13.02 5.52
C THR A 71 -2.45 13.96 5.72
N SER A 72 -1.35 13.67 5.05
CA SER A 72 -0.17 14.55 4.96
C SER A 72 -0.40 15.72 4.00
N GLY A 73 0.59 16.57 3.83
CA GLY A 73 0.53 17.66 2.84
C GLY A 73 0.40 17.18 1.39
N ILE A 74 0.84 15.92 1.12
CA ILE A 74 0.70 15.31 -0.21
C ILE A 74 -0.74 14.85 -0.43
N GLU A 75 -1.30 14.11 0.51
CA GLU A 75 -2.67 13.61 0.39
C GLU A 75 -3.71 14.73 0.38
N ARG A 76 -3.47 15.85 1.10
CA ARG A 76 -4.36 17.02 1.02
C ARG A 76 -4.50 17.54 -0.41
N LYS A 77 -3.40 17.55 -1.18
CA LYS A 77 -3.45 17.96 -2.60
C LYS A 77 -4.28 16.99 -3.46
N LEU A 78 -4.34 15.71 -3.09
CA LEU A 78 -5.20 14.75 -3.78
C LEU A 78 -6.67 14.99 -3.43
N VAL A 79 -6.96 15.33 -2.17
CA VAL A 79 -8.30 15.74 -1.74
C VAL A 79 -8.75 17.00 -2.47
N ASP A 80 -7.88 18.02 -2.58
CA ASP A 80 -8.17 19.26 -3.30
C ASP A 80 -8.44 19.02 -4.81
N LYS A 81 -7.83 17.98 -5.38
CA LYS A 81 -8.06 17.55 -6.76
C LYS A 81 -9.32 16.69 -6.96
N GLY A 82 -9.99 16.28 -5.87
CA GLY A 82 -11.27 15.58 -5.93
C GLY A 82 -11.21 14.05 -5.98
N TYR A 83 -10.03 13.43 -5.96
CA TYR A 83 -9.89 11.96 -5.92
C TYR A 83 -9.15 11.43 -4.70
N GLY A 84 -8.83 12.30 -3.73
CA GLY A 84 -8.37 11.93 -2.40
C GLY A 84 -9.51 11.94 -1.40
N TYR A 85 -9.56 10.94 -0.53
CA TYR A 85 -10.59 10.80 0.49
C TYR A 85 -9.95 10.60 1.86
N TYR A 86 -10.49 11.27 2.87
CA TYR A 86 -10.08 11.08 4.25
C TYR A 86 -11.03 10.11 4.95
N ASN A 87 -10.49 9.01 5.42
CA ASN A 87 -11.21 8.03 6.23
C ASN A 87 -11.07 8.40 7.71
N VAL A 88 -12.17 8.75 8.36
CA VAL A 88 -12.19 9.09 9.78
C VAL A 88 -12.05 7.82 10.60
N LEU A 89 -10.82 7.56 11.07
CA LEU A 89 -10.48 6.36 11.83
C LEU A 89 -9.42 6.70 12.88
N ARG A 90 -9.58 6.18 14.10
CA ARG A 90 -8.53 6.27 15.11
C ARG A 90 -7.40 5.31 14.77
N TYR A 91 -6.17 5.72 14.96
CA TYR A 91 -5.01 4.87 14.70
C TYR A 91 -5.08 3.53 15.44
N SER A 92 -5.53 3.53 16.70
CA SER A 92 -5.71 2.32 17.51
C SER A 92 -6.76 1.34 16.97
N GLU A 93 -7.65 1.77 16.07
CA GLU A 93 -8.70 0.94 15.47
C GLU A 93 -8.33 0.40 14.08
N MET A 94 -7.18 0.79 13.54
CA MET A 94 -6.78 0.38 12.19
C MET A 94 -6.65 -1.13 12.06
N THR A 95 -6.06 -1.81 13.04
CA THR A 95 -5.94 -3.28 13.05
C THR A 95 -7.31 -3.96 12.99
N ARG A 96 -8.27 -3.44 13.76
CA ARG A 96 -9.65 -3.91 13.75
C ARG A 96 -10.33 -3.70 12.39
N TYR A 97 -10.08 -2.55 11.76
CA TYR A 97 -10.61 -2.21 10.44
C TYR A 97 -10.29 -3.29 9.39
N TYR A 98 -9.05 -3.80 9.39
CA TYR A 98 -8.65 -4.90 8.50
C TYR A 98 -9.28 -6.22 8.91
N ARG A 99 -9.15 -6.63 10.17
CA ARG A 99 -9.62 -7.93 10.66
C ARG A 99 -11.13 -8.11 10.60
N GLU A 100 -11.90 -7.05 10.79
CA GLU A 100 -13.36 -7.07 10.61
C GLU A 100 -13.76 -6.95 9.12
N ASN A 101 -12.79 -6.86 8.23
CA ASN A 101 -12.99 -6.75 6.78
C ASN A 101 -14.00 -5.67 6.41
N ILE A 102 -13.93 -4.52 7.08
CA ILE A 102 -14.81 -3.37 6.83
C ILE A 102 -14.73 -2.96 5.35
N LYS A 103 -13.53 -3.12 4.78
CA LYS A 103 -13.34 -3.05 3.33
C LYS A 103 -12.30 -4.07 2.91
N HIS A 104 -12.68 -4.97 2.02
CA HIS A 104 -11.82 -6.03 1.49
C HIS A 104 -10.49 -5.49 0.97
N LEU A 105 -9.42 -6.27 1.11
CA LEU A 105 -8.08 -5.92 0.64
C LEU A 105 -7.61 -6.96 -0.37
N ASP A 106 -7.63 -6.59 -1.64
CA ASP A 106 -7.22 -7.48 -2.72
C ASP A 106 -5.69 -7.61 -2.81
N VAL A 107 -4.99 -6.47 -2.79
CA VAL A 107 -3.52 -6.46 -2.97
C VAL A 107 -2.86 -5.55 -1.94
N LEU A 108 -1.94 -6.10 -1.18
CA LEU A 108 -1.04 -5.36 -0.32
C LEU A 108 0.33 -5.25 -0.99
N MET A 109 0.80 -4.03 -1.22
CA MET A 109 2.15 -3.77 -1.75
C MET A 109 2.93 -2.94 -0.74
N ILE A 110 3.97 -3.51 -0.16
CA ILE A 110 4.76 -2.85 0.90
C ILE A 110 6.26 -3.00 0.69
N GLN A 111 6.99 -2.04 1.22
CA GLN A 111 8.44 -2.12 1.31
C GLN A 111 8.84 -2.76 2.65
N VAL A 112 9.80 -3.69 2.61
CA VAL A 112 10.27 -4.47 3.77
C VAL A 112 11.80 -4.56 3.80
N ALA A 113 12.36 -4.91 4.96
CA ALA A 113 13.77 -5.25 5.08
C ALA A 113 14.08 -6.60 4.38
N PRO A 114 15.35 -6.92 4.13
CA PRO A 114 15.73 -8.23 3.58
C PRO A 114 15.23 -9.39 4.43
N MET A 115 14.86 -10.47 3.76
CA MET A 115 14.42 -11.71 4.40
C MET A 115 15.53 -12.28 5.30
N ASP A 116 15.15 -12.73 6.48
CA ASP A 116 16.02 -13.41 7.41
C ASP A 116 16.30 -14.89 7.02
N ASN A 117 17.16 -15.59 7.81
CA ASN A 117 17.50 -16.99 7.57
C ASN A 117 16.36 -17.97 7.88
N HIS A 118 15.25 -17.49 8.47
CA HIS A 118 14.06 -18.28 8.80
C HIS A 118 12.91 -18.08 7.81
N GLY A 119 13.11 -17.22 6.81
CA GLY A 119 12.10 -16.94 5.78
C GLY A 119 11.12 -15.82 6.15
N TYR A 120 11.49 -14.93 7.06
CA TYR A 120 10.65 -13.80 7.46
C TYR A 120 11.19 -12.48 6.93
N PHE A 121 10.27 -11.60 6.55
CA PHE A 121 10.56 -10.22 6.23
C PHE A 121 10.15 -9.34 7.41
N ASP A 122 11.04 -8.44 7.82
CA ASP A 122 10.78 -7.45 8.85
C ASP A 122 10.20 -6.16 8.23
N PHE A 123 9.20 -5.57 8.89
CA PHE A 123 8.57 -4.34 8.42
C PHE A 123 9.45 -3.09 8.57
N GLY A 124 10.59 -3.22 9.23
CA GLY A 124 11.55 -2.13 9.41
C GLY A 124 11.01 -1.03 10.30
N LEU A 125 11.06 0.20 9.80
CA LEU A 125 10.78 1.41 10.57
C LEU A 125 9.33 1.56 11.03
N ASN A 126 8.40 0.81 10.46
CA ASN A 126 6.98 1.05 10.73
C ASN A 126 6.14 -0.23 10.56
N ALA A 127 5.85 -0.90 11.66
CA ALA A 127 4.97 -2.07 11.67
C ALA A 127 3.48 -1.67 11.59
N SER A 128 3.08 -0.62 12.35
CA SER A 128 1.71 -0.09 12.36
C SER A 128 0.64 -1.20 12.28
N GLN A 129 -0.26 -1.14 11.30
CA GLN A 129 -1.31 -2.14 11.04
C GLN A 129 -0.88 -3.27 10.08
N LEU A 130 0.39 -3.30 9.66
CA LEU A 130 0.82 -4.17 8.55
C LEU A 130 0.61 -5.65 8.81
N ALA A 131 0.79 -6.11 10.06
CA ALA A 131 0.49 -7.51 10.39
C ALA A 131 -0.97 -7.88 10.08
N ALA A 132 -1.91 -7.04 10.50
CA ALA A 132 -3.33 -7.27 10.21
C ALA A 132 -3.65 -7.12 8.71
N ALA A 133 -2.98 -6.22 8.01
CA ALA A 133 -3.12 -6.09 6.57
C ALA A 133 -2.61 -7.35 5.84
N CYS A 134 -1.48 -7.92 6.26
CA CYS A 134 -0.95 -9.17 5.73
C CYS A 134 -1.87 -10.38 6.00
N GLU A 135 -2.52 -10.41 7.17
CA GLU A 135 -3.49 -11.46 7.51
C GLU A 135 -4.74 -11.44 6.62
N CYS A 136 -5.09 -10.26 6.09
CA CYS A 136 -6.37 -10.02 5.42
C CYS A 136 -6.26 -9.82 3.90
N ALA A 137 -5.06 -9.62 3.36
CA ALA A 137 -4.85 -9.42 1.94
C ALA A 137 -4.93 -10.73 1.16
N ASP A 138 -5.60 -10.71 -0.01
CA ASP A 138 -5.62 -11.86 -0.92
C ASP A 138 -4.24 -12.11 -1.55
N THR A 139 -3.52 -11.02 -1.83
CA THR A 139 -2.18 -11.08 -2.44
C THR A 139 -1.26 -10.09 -1.75
N ILE A 140 -0.06 -10.53 -1.38
CA ILE A 140 0.97 -9.70 -0.79
C ILE A 140 2.16 -9.62 -1.75
N ILE A 141 2.58 -8.40 -2.09
CA ILE A 141 3.77 -8.14 -2.90
C ILE A 141 4.73 -7.30 -2.07
N VAL A 142 5.92 -7.82 -1.82
CA VAL A 142 6.94 -7.11 -1.05
C VAL A 142 8.02 -6.53 -1.95
N GLU A 143 8.38 -5.27 -1.69
CA GLU A 143 9.56 -4.62 -2.25
C GLU A 143 10.69 -4.68 -1.22
N VAL A 144 11.71 -5.49 -1.49
CA VAL A 144 12.83 -5.66 -0.57
C VAL A 144 13.81 -4.49 -0.69
N ASN A 145 13.99 -3.75 0.40
CA ASN A 145 14.95 -2.66 0.49
C ASN A 145 16.12 -3.03 1.42
N LYS A 146 17.30 -3.20 0.84
CA LYS A 146 18.51 -3.53 1.61
C LYS A 146 18.95 -2.44 2.59
N ASN A 147 18.46 -1.22 2.42
CA ASN A 147 18.75 -0.10 3.31
C ASN A 147 17.71 0.05 4.42
N MET A 148 16.63 -0.74 4.42
CA MET A 148 15.64 -0.76 5.48
C MET A 148 16.27 -1.40 6.72
N PRO A 149 16.33 -0.70 7.87
CA PRO A 149 16.85 -1.31 9.10
C PRO A 149 15.90 -2.40 9.61
N ILE A 150 16.47 -3.43 10.21
CA ILE A 150 15.71 -4.43 10.95
C ILE A 150 15.38 -3.87 12.33
N CYS A 151 14.11 -3.93 12.72
CA CYS A 151 13.63 -3.43 14.00
C CYS A 151 13.01 -4.56 14.82
N PHE A 152 13.74 -5.06 15.81
CA PHE A 152 13.27 -6.16 16.67
C PHE A 152 12.05 -5.77 17.49
N GLY A 153 11.19 -6.77 17.76
CA GLY A 153 9.98 -6.62 18.56
C GLY A 153 8.76 -6.17 17.79
N GLY A 154 8.90 -6.03 16.47
CA GLY A 154 7.78 -5.81 15.54
C GLY A 154 7.13 -7.12 15.09
N HIS A 155 6.17 -7.00 14.22
CA HIS A 155 5.62 -8.11 13.49
C HIS A 155 6.45 -8.39 12.23
N GLU A 156 6.43 -9.65 11.81
CA GLU A 156 7.12 -10.14 10.63
C GLU A 156 6.11 -10.81 9.70
N VAL A 157 6.41 -10.85 8.41
CA VAL A 157 5.61 -11.58 7.42
C VAL A 157 6.42 -12.74 6.86
N CYS A 158 5.85 -13.95 6.90
CA CYS A 158 6.47 -15.13 6.32
C CYS A 158 6.42 -15.05 4.79
N CYS A 159 7.52 -15.44 4.13
CA CYS A 159 7.57 -15.51 2.67
C CYS A 159 6.52 -16.44 2.07
N CYS A 160 6.00 -17.42 2.83
CA CYS A 160 4.92 -18.29 2.38
C CYS A 160 3.58 -17.55 2.15
N ASN A 161 3.43 -16.34 2.68
CA ASN A 161 2.26 -15.48 2.48
C ASN A 161 2.44 -14.48 1.33
N CYS A 162 3.62 -14.46 0.68
CA CYS A 162 3.92 -13.54 -0.40
C CYS A 162 3.81 -14.24 -1.78
N SER A 163 3.35 -13.50 -2.77
CA SER A 163 3.21 -13.93 -4.17
C SER A 163 4.25 -13.28 -5.06
#